data_08eca72cc4e1d465c498ba7f67291f5b
#
_entry.id   08eca72cc4e1d465c498ba7f67291f5b
#
_cell.length_a   1.000
_cell.length_b   1.000
_cell.length_c   1.000
_cell.angle_alpha   90.00
_cell.angle_beta   90.00
_cell.angle_gamma   90.00
#
_symmetry.space_group_name_H-M   'P 1'
#
loop_
_entity.id
_entity.type
_entity.pdbx_description
1 polymer ?
#
loop_
_entity_poly.entity_id
_entity_poly.type
_entity_poly.pdbx_seq_one_letter_code
_entity_poly.pdbx_strand_id
1 'polypeptide(L)'
;MADENAVVSKKKKRHSVKEIGAAGTDFLQNHKQIYTKHRKKILVFFLCVVAIILCVLIYQLQKYDDFDVKETYERVDSAETHYVDFQGNLLKYSRDGTFYTEYDGDLIWNYTYEMSNPKIDVCDNYILIYDVQGTQAAILTNTGFKQSIKTAMPIVDAKIASQGTVAILMQDGETGYVQLCDDAGKVLASGELHMKNSGYPMAIALSADAQRLMVSQLDVKDGSVKTTISFYDFSNKGKDEIDNIIATYSFSDQIFPQIAYVDGGKAIAFGDSEIIVFNNNAKASIAKEIFVQGQIESVFYDDKYCGVICQATDDEGQYINQLTVYTLSGRKRMQKAVEIASTNAEFLSNHEILLSNNKEVELYTLQGIK
;
A
#
# COMPACT_ATOMS: atom_id res chain seq x y z
N MET A 1 3.73 -84.76 6.31
CA MET A 1 3.51 -83.59 7.23
C MET A 1 3.67 -82.18 6.55
N ALA A 2 3.97 -82.13 5.28
CA ALA A 2 4.18 -80.84 4.60
C ALA A 2 2.91 -80.27 3.86
N ASP A 3 1.88 -81.12 3.63
CA ASP A 3 0.70 -80.66 2.83
C ASP A 3 -0.48 -80.14 3.64
N GLU A 4 -0.63 -80.49 4.89
CA GLU A 4 -1.74 -80.02 5.74
C GLU A 4 -1.56 -78.54 6.19
N ASN A 5 -0.34 -78.10 6.43
CA ASN A 5 -0.06 -76.73 6.81
C ASN A 5 -0.23 -75.74 5.66
N ALA A 6 -0.04 -76.16 4.41
CA ALA A 6 -0.24 -75.31 3.23
C ALA A 6 -1.74 -75.09 2.92
N VAL A 7 -2.59 -76.10 3.19
CA VAL A 7 -4.05 -76.00 2.97
C VAL A 7 -4.71 -75.09 4.03
N VAL A 8 -4.25 -75.14 5.29
CA VAL A 8 -4.78 -74.28 6.38
C VAL A 8 -4.36 -72.83 6.17
N SER A 9 -3.12 -72.58 5.71
CA SER A 9 -2.64 -71.24 5.39
C SER A 9 -3.42 -70.60 4.22
N LYS A 10 -3.70 -71.34 3.15
CA LYS A 10 -4.51 -70.89 2.03
C LYS A 10 -5.98 -70.61 2.40
N LYS A 11 -6.60 -71.39 3.29
CA LYS A 11 -7.94 -71.15 3.79
C LYS A 11 -8.01 -69.90 4.68
N LYS A 12 -7.03 -69.69 5.56
CA LYS A 12 -6.99 -68.42 6.40
C LYS A 12 -6.78 -67.15 5.57
N LYS A 13 -5.92 -67.21 4.54
CA LYS A 13 -5.75 -66.05 3.62
C LYS A 13 -7.03 -65.77 2.79
N ARG A 14 -7.77 -66.79 2.37
CA ARG A 14 -9.04 -66.57 1.61
C ARG A 14 -10.14 -66.01 2.50
N HIS A 15 -10.23 -66.34 3.79
CA HIS A 15 -11.19 -65.70 4.69
C HIS A 15 -10.87 -64.22 4.94
N SER A 16 -9.60 -63.88 5.19
CA SER A 16 -9.23 -62.46 5.43
C SER A 16 -9.46 -61.55 4.22
N VAL A 17 -9.23 -62.05 3.01
CA VAL A 17 -9.48 -61.26 1.78
C VAL A 17 -10.98 -61.08 1.51
N LYS A 18 -11.82 -62.09 1.87
CA LYS A 18 -13.29 -61.93 1.79
C LYS A 18 -13.84 -60.95 2.81
N GLU A 19 -13.31 -60.93 4.03
CA GLU A 19 -13.71 -59.98 5.08
C GLU A 19 -13.33 -58.53 4.72
N ILE A 20 -12.14 -58.32 4.16
CA ILE A 20 -11.71 -56.99 3.69
C ILE A 20 -12.55 -56.52 2.51
N GLY A 21 -12.90 -57.45 1.59
CA GLY A 21 -13.80 -57.15 0.47
C GLY A 21 -15.23 -56.82 0.92
N ALA A 22 -15.78 -57.53 1.93
CA ALA A 22 -17.10 -57.26 2.50
C ALA A 22 -17.15 -55.94 3.25
N ALA A 23 -16.12 -55.63 4.07
CA ALA A 23 -16.03 -54.32 4.75
C ALA A 23 -15.91 -53.13 3.78
N GLY A 24 -15.21 -53.31 2.66
CA GLY A 24 -15.12 -52.29 1.61
C GLY A 24 -16.44 -52.07 0.86
N THR A 25 -17.21 -53.14 0.61
CA THR A 25 -18.53 -53.01 -0.03
C THR A 25 -19.58 -52.42 0.90
N ASP A 26 -19.55 -52.76 2.19
CA ASP A 26 -20.43 -52.17 3.22
C ASP A 26 -20.14 -50.70 3.43
N PHE A 27 -18.87 -50.29 3.42
CA PHE A 27 -18.48 -48.87 3.48
C PHE A 27 -19.02 -48.07 2.28
N LEU A 28 -18.88 -48.58 1.06
CA LEU A 28 -19.36 -47.96 -0.15
C LEU A 28 -20.90 -47.94 -0.23
N GLN A 29 -21.59 -48.99 0.25
CA GLN A 29 -23.05 -49.02 0.30
C GLN A 29 -23.59 -48.06 1.37
N ASN A 30 -22.98 -48.00 2.53
CA ASN A 30 -23.36 -47.05 3.58
C ASN A 30 -23.18 -45.56 3.10
N HIS A 31 -22.09 -45.28 2.43
CA HIS A 31 -21.90 -43.95 1.81
C HIS A 31 -22.93 -43.63 0.73
N LYS A 32 -23.31 -44.60 -0.11
CA LYS A 32 -24.37 -44.47 -1.10
C LYS A 32 -25.74 -44.20 -0.45
N GLN A 33 -26.08 -44.92 0.63
CA GLN A 33 -27.34 -44.73 1.35
C GLN A 33 -27.41 -43.38 2.05
N ILE A 34 -26.33 -42.94 2.70
CA ILE A 34 -26.26 -41.60 3.32
C ILE A 34 -26.40 -40.51 2.26
N TYR A 35 -25.73 -40.66 1.12
CA TYR A 35 -25.79 -39.73 0.01
C TYR A 35 -27.21 -39.62 -0.57
N THR A 36 -27.92 -40.74 -0.78
CA THR A 36 -29.28 -40.73 -1.30
C THR A 36 -30.30 -40.15 -0.31
N LYS A 37 -30.14 -40.44 0.99
CA LYS A 37 -31.04 -39.94 2.05
C LYS A 37 -30.91 -38.43 2.27
N HIS A 38 -29.71 -37.86 2.07
CA HIS A 38 -29.43 -36.45 2.27
C HIS A 38 -29.25 -35.65 0.98
N ARG A 39 -29.42 -36.27 -0.17
CA ARG A 39 -29.21 -35.67 -1.51
C ARG A 39 -29.84 -34.28 -1.65
N LYS A 40 -31.10 -34.12 -1.20
CA LYS A 40 -31.80 -32.82 -1.27
C LYS A 40 -31.15 -31.78 -0.36
N LYS A 41 -30.71 -32.16 0.85
CA LYS A 41 -30.05 -31.25 1.79
C LYS A 41 -28.65 -30.84 1.30
N ILE A 42 -27.89 -31.77 0.75
CA ILE A 42 -26.58 -31.52 0.14
C ILE A 42 -26.72 -30.61 -1.08
N LEU A 43 -27.73 -30.82 -1.91
CA LEU A 43 -27.99 -29.97 -3.07
C LEU A 43 -28.38 -28.55 -2.66
N VAL A 44 -29.22 -28.39 -1.64
CA VAL A 44 -29.59 -27.07 -1.09
C VAL A 44 -28.37 -26.38 -0.50
N PHE A 45 -27.55 -27.10 0.27
CA PHE A 45 -26.32 -26.53 0.83
C PHE A 45 -25.37 -26.05 -0.28
N PHE A 46 -25.17 -26.85 -1.32
CA PHE A 46 -24.34 -26.48 -2.47
C PHE A 46 -24.89 -25.25 -3.21
N LEU A 47 -26.22 -25.19 -3.42
CA LEU A 47 -26.88 -24.00 -4.00
C LEU A 47 -26.69 -22.74 -3.14
N CYS A 48 -26.78 -22.86 -1.81
CA CYS A 48 -26.51 -21.74 -0.90
C CYS A 48 -25.06 -21.27 -1.00
N VAL A 49 -24.09 -22.18 -1.05
CA VAL A 49 -22.67 -21.85 -1.21
C VAL A 49 -22.43 -21.14 -2.55
N VAL A 50 -23.00 -21.66 -3.65
CA VAL A 50 -22.91 -21.03 -4.97
C VAL A 50 -23.57 -19.65 -4.96
N ALA A 51 -24.72 -19.48 -4.32
CA ALA A 51 -25.40 -18.20 -4.20
C ALA A 51 -24.56 -17.18 -3.41
N ILE A 52 -23.93 -17.61 -2.31
CA ILE A 52 -23.01 -16.75 -1.53
C ILE A 52 -21.81 -16.33 -2.39
N ILE A 53 -21.20 -17.28 -3.11
CA ILE A 53 -20.06 -16.97 -4.01
C ILE A 53 -20.51 -15.99 -5.10
N LEU A 54 -21.70 -16.19 -5.70
CA LEU A 54 -22.24 -15.27 -6.70
C LEU A 54 -22.51 -13.88 -6.11
N CYS A 55 -23.08 -13.79 -4.90
CA CYS A 55 -23.28 -12.51 -4.23
C CYS A 55 -21.95 -11.79 -3.95
N VAL A 56 -20.92 -12.51 -3.50
CA VAL A 56 -19.59 -11.95 -3.28
C VAL A 56 -18.97 -11.48 -4.60
N LEU A 57 -19.11 -12.28 -5.68
CA LEU A 57 -18.62 -11.89 -7.00
C LEU A 57 -19.35 -10.65 -7.54
N ILE A 58 -20.66 -10.59 -7.42
CA ILE A 58 -21.46 -9.41 -7.83
C ILE A 58 -21.02 -8.20 -7.03
N TYR A 59 -20.88 -8.32 -5.70
CA TYR A 59 -20.40 -7.24 -4.85
C TYR A 59 -19.00 -6.76 -5.24
N GLN A 60 -18.09 -7.69 -5.53
CA GLN A 60 -16.74 -7.35 -5.99
C GLN A 60 -16.70 -6.75 -7.41
N LEU A 61 -17.63 -7.11 -8.29
CA LEU A 61 -17.70 -6.61 -9.67
C LEU A 61 -18.49 -5.31 -9.78
N GLN A 62 -19.14 -4.86 -8.70
CA GLN A 62 -19.94 -3.63 -8.72
C GLN A 62 -19.02 -2.42 -8.94
N LYS A 63 -19.26 -1.68 -10.02
CA LYS A 63 -18.69 -0.35 -10.25
C LYS A 63 -19.66 0.67 -9.67
N TYR A 64 -19.13 1.69 -9.06
CA TYR A 64 -19.93 2.83 -8.64
C TYR A 64 -19.67 3.96 -9.64
N ASP A 65 -20.74 4.45 -10.26
CA ASP A 65 -20.67 5.54 -11.23
C ASP A 65 -20.88 6.90 -10.56
N ASP A 66 -21.23 6.90 -9.27
CA ASP A 66 -21.40 8.10 -8.44
C ASP A 66 -20.90 7.89 -7.01
N PHE A 67 -20.66 8.97 -6.29
CA PHE A 67 -20.29 8.98 -4.87
C PHE A 67 -21.15 10.01 -4.14
N ASP A 68 -21.30 9.87 -2.83
CA ASP A 68 -21.94 10.86 -1.98
C ASP A 68 -20.86 11.75 -1.36
N VAL A 69 -21.04 13.06 -1.48
CA VAL A 69 -20.35 14.00 -0.60
C VAL A 69 -21.05 13.92 0.74
N LYS A 70 -20.39 13.28 1.70
CA LYS A 70 -20.97 13.01 3.02
C LYS A 70 -21.11 14.28 3.82
N GLU A 71 -20.08 15.10 3.77
CA GLU A 71 -19.97 16.35 4.53
C GLU A 71 -19.02 17.31 3.81
N THR A 72 -19.33 18.61 3.91
CA THR A 72 -18.47 19.70 3.43
C THR A 72 -18.24 20.66 4.59
N TYR A 73 -16.98 20.95 4.89
CA TYR A 73 -16.58 21.88 5.93
C TYR A 73 -15.84 23.06 5.35
N GLU A 74 -16.23 24.28 5.78
CA GLU A 74 -15.42 25.46 5.51
C GLU A 74 -14.10 25.38 6.29
N ARG A 75 -12.99 25.65 5.63
CA ARG A 75 -11.68 25.69 6.28
C ARG A 75 -11.57 26.93 7.18
N VAL A 76 -11.20 26.68 8.43
CA VAL A 76 -10.91 27.71 9.42
C VAL A 76 -9.41 27.93 9.59
N ASP A 77 -8.60 26.98 9.13
CA ASP A 77 -7.13 27.00 9.22
C ASP A 77 -6.48 27.62 7.97
N SER A 78 -5.14 27.71 7.96
CA SER A 78 -4.41 28.29 6.83
C SER A 78 -4.50 27.40 5.59
N ALA A 79 -4.42 28.01 4.41
CA ALA A 79 -4.39 27.31 3.13
C ALA A 79 -3.21 26.30 3.00
N GLU A 80 -2.16 26.49 3.80
CA GLU A 80 -0.96 25.63 3.83
C GLU A 80 -1.07 24.47 4.84
N THR A 81 -2.22 24.29 5.49
CA THR A 81 -2.43 23.16 6.41
C THR A 81 -2.80 21.91 5.63
N HIS A 82 -2.09 20.83 5.89
CA HIS A 82 -2.34 19.50 5.34
C HIS A 82 -2.96 18.61 6.41
N TYR A 83 -3.68 17.59 5.97
CA TYR A 83 -4.40 16.66 6.82
C TYR A 83 -3.94 15.22 6.53
N VAL A 84 -3.80 14.42 7.58
CA VAL A 84 -3.49 12.99 7.51
C VAL A 84 -4.33 12.26 8.55
N ASP A 85 -4.95 11.14 8.17
CA ASP A 85 -5.55 10.24 9.14
C ASP A 85 -4.46 9.52 9.93
N PHE A 86 -4.58 9.56 11.25
CA PHE A 86 -3.67 8.82 12.13
C PHE A 86 -4.46 8.18 13.25
N GLN A 87 -4.55 6.85 13.21
CA GLN A 87 -5.26 6.04 14.21
C GLN A 87 -6.72 6.45 14.46
N GLY A 88 -7.44 6.83 13.39
CA GLY A 88 -8.83 7.24 13.46
C GLY A 88 -9.06 8.62 14.06
N ASN A 89 -8.04 9.46 14.05
CA ASN A 89 -8.08 10.87 14.43
C ASN A 89 -7.37 11.71 13.37
N LEU A 90 -7.52 13.02 13.41
CA LEU A 90 -7.01 13.92 12.41
C LEU A 90 -5.68 14.58 12.83
N LEU A 91 -4.64 14.32 12.05
CA LEU A 91 -3.36 15.01 12.18
C LEU A 91 -3.30 16.15 11.17
N LYS A 92 -3.20 17.38 11.67
CA LYS A 92 -3.06 18.60 10.88
C LYS A 92 -1.63 19.10 11.00
N TYR A 93 -0.99 19.44 9.88
CA TYR A 93 0.37 19.99 9.93
C TYR A 93 0.55 21.16 8.95
N SER A 94 1.44 22.06 9.32
CA SER A 94 1.81 23.24 8.57
C SER A 94 3.29 23.57 8.80
N ARG A 95 3.77 24.72 8.33
CA ARG A 95 5.16 25.17 8.56
C ARG A 95 5.50 25.42 10.03
N ASP A 96 4.51 25.75 10.85
CA ASP A 96 4.70 26.22 12.21
C ASP A 96 4.45 25.12 13.28
N GLY A 97 3.91 23.97 12.86
CA GLY A 97 3.62 22.89 13.80
C GLY A 97 2.63 21.86 13.29
N THR A 98 2.38 20.89 14.15
CA THR A 98 1.36 19.87 13.93
C THR A 98 0.42 19.77 15.13
N PHE A 99 -0.86 19.46 14.84
CA PHE A 99 -1.95 19.33 15.79
C PHE A 99 -2.61 17.97 15.58
N TYR A 100 -2.75 17.23 16.65
CA TYR A 100 -3.49 15.97 16.66
C TYR A 100 -4.81 16.20 17.36
N THR A 101 -5.90 16.00 16.65
CA THR A 101 -7.27 16.31 17.12
C THR A 101 -8.19 15.13 16.87
N GLU A 102 -9.23 15.00 17.67
CA GLU A 102 -10.38 14.18 17.31
C GLU A 102 -11.08 14.75 16.08
N TYR A 103 -11.96 14.00 15.42
CA TYR A 103 -12.67 14.48 14.22
C TYR A 103 -13.64 15.63 14.53
N ASP A 104 -14.14 15.72 15.78
CA ASP A 104 -14.98 16.83 16.27
C ASP A 104 -14.18 18.11 16.55
N GLY A 105 -12.84 18.03 16.46
CA GLY A 105 -11.94 19.17 16.63
C GLY A 105 -11.28 19.27 18.00
N ASP A 106 -11.60 18.43 18.95
CA ASP A 106 -10.99 18.43 20.27
C ASP A 106 -9.49 18.10 20.19
N LEU A 107 -8.66 19.00 20.76
CA LEU A 107 -7.20 18.89 20.71
C LEU A 107 -6.71 17.78 21.65
N ILE A 108 -6.00 16.79 21.10
CA ILE A 108 -5.33 15.75 21.87
C ILE A 108 -3.93 16.23 22.29
N TRP A 109 -3.12 16.69 21.33
CA TRP A 109 -1.83 17.32 21.58
C TRP A 109 -1.41 18.19 20.37
N ASN A 110 -0.39 19.02 20.57
CA ASN A 110 0.29 19.77 19.52
C ASN A 110 1.80 19.72 19.70
N TYR A 111 2.51 19.90 18.61
CA TYR A 111 3.97 20.03 18.57
C TYR A 111 4.36 21.16 17.64
N THR A 112 5.09 22.14 18.18
CA THR A 112 5.52 23.34 17.46
C THR A 112 6.93 23.16 16.92
N TYR A 113 7.12 23.52 15.67
CA TYR A 113 8.42 23.56 14.98
C TYR A 113 8.39 24.72 13.97
N GLU A 114 9.52 24.96 13.33
CA GLU A 114 9.66 25.88 12.22
C GLU A 114 10.35 25.15 11.08
N MET A 115 9.59 24.82 10.02
CA MET A 115 10.04 24.08 8.84
C MET A 115 9.58 24.82 7.58
N SER A 116 10.45 24.87 6.57
CA SER A 116 10.15 25.59 5.33
C SER A 116 9.21 24.78 4.42
N ASN A 117 9.38 23.47 4.37
CA ASN A 117 8.60 22.56 3.52
C ASN A 117 8.34 21.22 4.25
N PRO A 118 7.49 21.23 5.29
CA PRO A 118 7.23 20.04 6.08
C PRO A 118 6.51 18.99 5.26
N LYS A 119 6.94 17.74 5.42
CA LYS A 119 6.22 16.54 4.99
C LYS A 119 6.07 15.59 6.16
N ILE A 120 5.09 14.71 6.04
CA ILE A 120 4.77 13.75 7.06
C ILE A 120 4.76 12.33 6.45
N ASP A 121 5.15 11.36 7.26
CA ASP A 121 4.99 9.94 6.99
C ASP A 121 4.47 9.26 8.26
N VAL A 122 3.55 8.32 8.13
CA VAL A 122 2.93 7.65 9.28
C VAL A 122 3.00 6.15 9.11
N CYS A 123 3.31 5.44 10.20
CA CYS A 123 3.31 3.99 10.23
C CYS A 123 2.93 3.50 11.63
N ASP A 124 1.81 2.78 11.75
CA ASP A 124 1.24 2.28 13.01
C ASP A 124 1.14 3.36 14.09
N ASN A 125 2.01 3.32 15.11
CA ASN A 125 2.00 4.25 16.25
C ASN A 125 2.97 5.42 16.09
N TYR A 126 3.64 5.53 14.95
CA TYR A 126 4.68 6.51 14.73
C TYR A 126 4.32 7.49 13.63
N ILE A 127 4.73 8.71 13.86
CA ILE A 127 4.62 9.84 12.93
C ILE A 127 6.04 10.37 12.75
N LEU A 128 6.46 10.54 11.50
CA LEU A 128 7.67 11.25 11.15
C LEU A 128 7.29 12.56 10.46
N ILE A 129 7.75 13.68 10.98
CA ILE A 129 7.66 14.95 10.29
C ILE A 129 9.07 15.43 9.95
N TYR A 130 9.28 15.93 8.73
CA TYR A 130 10.59 16.33 8.24
C TYR A 130 10.52 17.49 7.27
N ASP A 131 11.57 18.32 7.24
CA ASP A 131 11.68 19.47 6.38
C ASP A 131 12.39 19.11 5.07
N VAL A 132 11.66 19.08 3.96
CA VAL A 132 12.23 18.80 2.62
C VAL A 132 13.13 19.97 2.22
N GLN A 133 14.36 19.65 1.79
CA GLN A 133 15.48 20.58 1.56
C GLN A 133 16.00 21.27 2.84
N GLY A 134 15.45 20.93 4.01
CA GLY A 134 15.98 21.27 5.32
C GLY A 134 16.80 20.13 5.93
N THR A 135 17.14 20.26 7.21
CA THR A 135 17.94 19.28 7.95
C THR A 135 17.29 18.79 9.24
N GLN A 136 16.00 19.10 9.42
CA GLN A 136 15.26 18.78 10.63
C GLN A 136 14.22 17.69 10.36
N ALA A 137 14.13 16.74 11.29
CA ALA A 137 13.02 15.81 11.36
C ALA A 137 12.67 15.53 12.83
N ALA A 138 11.45 15.10 13.09
CA ALA A 138 10.97 14.73 14.42
C ALA A 138 10.13 13.47 14.34
N ILE A 139 10.33 12.58 15.29
CA ILE A 139 9.50 11.41 15.54
C ILE A 139 8.48 11.76 16.62
N LEU A 140 7.20 11.53 16.31
CA LEU A 140 6.09 11.69 17.23
C LEU A 140 5.32 10.36 17.34
N THR A 141 4.43 10.29 18.31
CA THR A 141 3.52 9.17 18.54
C THR A 141 2.11 9.69 18.85
N ASN A 142 1.16 8.81 19.07
CA ASN A 142 -0.17 9.21 19.54
C ASN A 142 -0.16 9.96 20.88
N THR A 143 0.95 9.94 21.62
CA THR A 143 1.15 10.69 22.89
C THR A 143 1.96 11.98 22.72
N GLY A 144 2.34 12.34 21.50
CA GLY A 144 3.07 13.54 21.18
C GLY A 144 4.54 13.31 20.81
N PHE A 145 5.36 14.34 20.99
CA PHE A 145 6.78 14.34 20.61
C PHE A 145 7.58 13.24 21.31
N LYS A 146 8.44 12.57 20.56
CA LYS A 146 9.34 11.54 21.07
C LYS A 146 10.82 11.93 20.90
N GLN A 147 11.26 12.25 19.67
CA GLN A 147 12.66 12.46 19.36
C GLN A 147 12.83 13.42 18.19
N SER A 148 13.84 14.29 18.27
CA SER A 148 14.29 15.09 17.12
C SER A 148 15.48 14.42 16.43
N ILE A 149 15.53 14.54 15.10
CA ILE A 149 16.65 14.11 14.27
C ILE A 149 17.16 15.34 13.52
N LYS A 150 18.48 15.54 13.56
CA LYS A 150 19.15 16.56 12.76
C LYS A 150 20.13 15.89 11.80
N THR A 151 19.93 16.12 10.51
CA THR A 151 20.81 15.57 9.46
C THR A 151 21.97 16.49 9.16
N ALA A 152 23.05 15.94 8.59
CA ALA A 152 24.20 16.72 8.16
C ALA A 152 23.97 17.37 6.78
N MET A 153 23.04 16.85 6.00
CA MET A 153 22.74 17.27 4.62
C MET A 153 21.24 17.47 4.44
N PRO A 154 20.80 18.25 3.42
CA PRO A 154 19.39 18.44 3.15
C PRO A 154 18.66 17.13 2.90
N ILE A 155 17.46 17.02 3.49
CA ILE A 155 16.56 15.87 3.36
C ILE A 155 15.84 15.97 2.02
N VAL A 156 15.86 14.91 1.23
CA VAL A 156 15.07 14.77 -0.01
C VAL A 156 13.74 14.11 0.30
N ASP A 157 13.77 12.99 1.04
CA ASP A 157 12.61 12.22 1.45
C ASP A 157 12.91 11.43 2.72
N ALA A 158 11.88 11.10 3.53
CA ALA A 158 12.07 10.29 4.72
C ALA A 158 10.82 9.44 5.00
N LYS A 159 11.04 8.24 5.54
CA LYS A 159 10.00 7.25 5.85
C LYS A 159 10.20 6.64 7.21
N ILE A 160 9.10 6.26 7.87
CA ILE A 160 9.13 5.63 9.18
C ILE A 160 8.48 4.24 9.13
N ALA A 161 9.03 3.31 9.90
CA ALA A 161 8.52 1.95 10.04
C ALA A 161 7.75 1.76 11.37
N SER A 162 7.03 0.65 11.52
CA SER A 162 6.15 0.36 12.65
C SER A 162 6.84 0.29 14.02
N GLN A 163 8.15 0.05 14.06
CA GLN A 163 8.97 0.09 15.28
C GLN A 163 9.68 1.44 15.50
N GLY A 164 9.38 2.47 14.68
CA GLY A 164 10.00 3.78 14.77
C GLY A 164 11.38 3.90 14.08
N THR A 165 11.80 2.88 13.33
CA THR A 165 12.99 3.00 12.46
C THR A 165 12.70 3.98 11.34
N VAL A 166 13.58 4.95 11.13
CA VAL A 166 13.47 6.00 10.12
C VAL A 166 14.51 5.78 9.03
N ALA A 167 14.07 5.80 7.77
CA ALA A 167 14.94 5.93 6.61
C ALA A 167 14.94 7.38 6.14
N ILE A 168 16.10 7.97 5.94
CA ILE A 168 16.27 9.36 5.48
C ILE A 168 17.09 9.35 4.22
N LEU A 169 16.54 9.88 3.15
CA LEU A 169 17.24 10.16 1.92
C LEU A 169 17.73 11.61 1.95
N MET A 170 19.02 11.79 1.81
CA MET A 170 19.69 13.10 1.80
C MET A 170 20.48 13.25 0.51
N GLN A 171 20.83 14.47 0.14
CA GLN A 171 21.62 14.76 -1.03
C GLN A 171 22.67 15.82 -0.74
N ASP A 172 23.90 15.59 -1.22
CA ASP A 172 24.96 16.58 -1.30
C ASP A 172 25.61 16.52 -2.68
N GLY A 173 25.43 17.58 -3.46
CA GLY A 173 25.92 17.68 -4.83
C GLY A 173 25.40 16.52 -5.70
N GLU A 174 26.32 15.72 -6.24
CA GLU A 174 26.04 14.56 -7.11
C GLU A 174 25.95 13.22 -6.35
N THR A 175 25.89 13.23 -5.03
CA THR A 175 25.79 12.02 -4.21
C THR A 175 24.55 12.04 -3.35
N GLY A 176 23.74 10.99 -3.46
CA GLY A 176 22.66 10.72 -2.54
C GLY A 176 23.13 9.86 -1.38
N TYR A 177 22.54 10.03 -0.21
CA TYR A 177 22.83 9.26 0.99
C TYR A 177 21.53 8.73 1.59
N VAL A 178 21.50 7.45 1.88
CA VAL A 178 20.41 6.86 2.67
C VAL A 178 20.94 6.53 4.05
N GLN A 179 20.26 7.00 5.07
CA GLN A 179 20.57 6.74 6.46
C GLN A 179 19.39 6.09 7.16
N LEU A 180 19.63 4.99 7.87
CA LEU A 180 18.65 4.36 8.76
C LEU A 180 18.97 4.75 10.20
N CYS A 181 17.96 5.21 10.94
CA CYS A 181 18.05 5.55 12.36
C CYS A 181 17.02 4.74 13.16
N ASP A 182 17.31 4.45 14.43
CA ASP A 182 16.31 3.95 15.35
C ASP A 182 15.38 5.07 15.87
N ASP A 183 14.41 4.72 16.68
CA ASP A 183 13.43 5.63 17.26
C ASP A 183 14.01 6.60 18.32
N ALA A 184 15.27 6.44 18.69
CA ALA A 184 16.06 7.35 19.51
C ALA A 184 16.97 8.27 18.66
N GLY A 185 16.90 8.18 17.32
CA GLY A 185 17.72 8.96 16.39
C GLY A 185 19.14 8.45 16.21
N LYS A 186 19.48 7.27 16.75
CA LYS A 186 20.78 6.67 16.57
C LYS A 186 20.91 6.03 15.19
N VAL A 187 21.98 6.35 14.47
CA VAL A 187 22.27 5.77 13.17
C VAL A 187 22.56 4.27 13.29
N LEU A 188 21.79 3.48 12.56
CA LEU A 188 21.93 2.02 12.44
C LEU A 188 22.74 1.61 11.22
N ALA A 189 22.53 2.29 10.10
CA ALA A 189 23.21 2.04 8.83
C ALA A 189 23.20 3.29 7.95
N SER A 190 24.16 3.38 7.02
CA SER A 190 24.18 4.39 5.98
C SER A 190 24.74 3.81 4.69
N GLY A 191 24.25 4.31 3.55
CA GLY A 191 24.72 3.94 2.22
C GLY A 191 24.77 5.14 1.29
N GLU A 192 25.60 5.07 0.26
CA GLU A 192 25.75 6.09 -0.77
C GLU A 192 25.07 5.65 -2.06
N LEU A 193 24.39 6.58 -2.72
CA LEU A 193 23.77 6.40 -4.02
C LEU A 193 24.52 7.28 -5.04
N HIS A 194 25.35 6.65 -5.88
CA HIS A 194 26.13 7.39 -6.86
C HIS A 194 25.33 7.75 -8.10
N MET A 195 25.06 9.02 -8.31
CA MET A 195 24.21 9.53 -9.38
C MET A 195 24.73 9.23 -10.80
N LYS A 196 26.06 9.14 -10.98
CA LYS A 196 26.67 8.88 -12.32
C LYS A 196 26.18 7.59 -12.97
N ASN A 197 25.77 6.60 -12.18
CA ASN A 197 25.37 5.28 -12.66
C ASN A 197 23.87 5.04 -12.60
N SER A 198 23.17 5.73 -11.70
CA SER A 198 21.79 5.39 -11.35
C SER A 198 20.81 6.57 -11.45
N GLY A 199 21.33 7.80 -11.62
CA GLY A 199 20.51 9.01 -11.65
C GLY A 199 20.28 9.63 -10.26
N TYR A 200 19.52 10.71 -10.23
CA TYR A 200 19.19 11.48 -9.01
C TYR A 200 18.11 10.76 -8.19
N PRO A 201 18.35 10.48 -6.90
CA PRO A 201 17.34 9.87 -6.07
C PRO A 201 16.20 10.86 -5.81
N MET A 202 14.96 10.44 -6.09
CA MET A 202 13.76 11.27 -5.97
C MET A 202 12.94 10.92 -4.73
N ALA A 203 12.81 9.64 -4.43
CA ALA A 203 11.95 9.14 -3.38
C ALA A 203 12.47 7.82 -2.81
N ILE A 204 12.11 7.56 -1.56
CA ILE A 204 12.30 6.27 -0.91
C ILE A 204 10.97 5.74 -0.37
N ALA A 205 10.88 4.43 -0.18
CA ALA A 205 9.83 3.80 0.61
C ALA A 205 10.45 2.76 1.53
N LEU A 206 9.98 2.72 2.78
CA LEU A 206 10.43 1.78 3.80
C LEU A 206 9.29 0.83 4.12
N SER A 207 9.55 -0.49 4.18
CA SER A 207 8.54 -1.45 4.63
C SER A 207 8.23 -1.29 6.11
N ALA A 208 7.02 -1.62 6.53
CA ALA A 208 6.58 -1.47 7.92
C ALA A 208 7.48 -2.20 8.92
N ASP A 209 8.12 -3.31 8.54
CA ASP A 209 9.09 -4.04 9.35
C ASP A 209 10.54 -3.51 9.24
N ALA A 210 10.77 -2.43 8.49
CA ALA A 210 12.07 -1.82 8.18
C ALA A 210 13.09 -2.77 7.52
N GLN A 211 12.65 -3.92 7.00
CA GLN A 211 13.57 -4.87 6.37
C GLN A 211 13.79 -4.59 4.89
N ARG A 212 12.92 -3.81 4.24
CA ARG A 212 13.01 -3.48 2.82
C ARG A 212 12.94 -1.99 2.56
N LEU A 213 13.78 -1.57 1.63
CA LEU A 213 13.81 -0.20 1.13
C LEU A 213 13.60 -0.23 -0.39
N MET A 214 12.80 0.67 -0.88
CA MET A 214 12.67 0.96 -2.31
C MET A 214 13.21 2.35 -2.57
N VAL A 215 13.93 2.53 -3.67
CA VAL A 215 14.51 3.81 -4.08
C VAL A 215 14.13 4.07 -5.53
N SER A 216 13.57 5.25 -5.80
CA SER A 216 13.33 5.76 -7.15
C SER A 216 14.39 6.78 -7.53
N GLN A 217 15.03 6.59 -8.67
CA GLN A 217 16.11 7.44 -9.18
C GLN A 217 15.83 7.87 -10.62
N LEU A 218 16.06 9.14 -10.92
CA LEU A 218 15.83 9.76 -12.21
C LEU A 218 17.16 10.04 -12.93
N ASP A 219 17.36 9.45 -14.08
CA ASP A 219 18.46 9.77 -14.99
C ASP A 219 17.95 10.59 -16.19
N VAL A 220 18.57 11.73 -16.42
CA VAL A 220 18.23 12.62 -17.54
C VAL A 220 19.49 12.77 -18.40
N LYS A 221 19.49 12.13 -19.57
CA LYS A 221 20.59 12.18 -20.52
C LYS A 221 20.10 12.47 -21.93
N ASP A 222 20.76 13.38 -22.61
CA ASP A 222 20.53 13.69 -24.03
C ASP A 222 19.05 13.97 -24.38
N GLY A 223 18.32 14.58 -23.42
CA GLY A 223 16.91 14.91 -23.57
C GLY A 223 15.93 13.75 -23.34
N SER A 224 16.42 12.57 -23.01
CA SER A 224 15.62 11.42 -22.58
C SER A 224 15.60 11.29 -21.06
N VAL A 225 14.49 10.77 -20.55
CA VAL A 225 14.25 10.55 -19.13
C VAL A 225 14.18 9.05 -18.88
N LYS A 226 14.82 8.59 -17.81
CA LYS A 226 14.72 7.20 -17.36
C LYS A 226 14.61 7.14 -15.86
N THR A 227 13.57 6.50 -15.34
CA THR A 227 13.49 6.18 -13.93
C THR A 227 13.96 4.76 -13.66
N THR A 228 14.78 4.61 -12.63
CA THR A 228 15.20 3.31 -12.10
C THR A 228 14.63 3.14 -10.69
N ILE A 229 13.89 2.05 -10.48
CA ILE A 229 13.36 1.67 -9.16
C ILE A 229 14.12 0.44 -8.69
N SER A 230 14.85 0.58 -7.57
CA SER A 230 15.65 -0.47 -6.95
C SER A 230 15.03 -0.92 -5.63
N PHE A 231 15.01 -2.23 -5.41
CA PHE A 231 14.50 -2.86 -4.20
C PHE A 231 15.66 -3.47 -3.42
N TYR A 232 15.77 -3.09 -2.16
CA TYR A 232 16.77 -3.58 -1.21
C TYR A 232 16.08 -4.44 -0.15
N ASP A 233 16.75 -5.52 0.26
CA ASP A 233 16.29 -6.40 1.36
C ASP A 233 17.43 -6.55 2.38
N PHE A 234 17.24 -6.00 3.57
CA PHE A 234 18.21 -6.05 4.68
C PHE A 234 18.00 -7.25 5.61
N SER A 235 17.00 -8.09 5.31
CA SER A 235 16.78 -9.34 6.02
C SER A 235 17.85 -10.38 5.67
N ASN A 236 17.81 -11.54 6.33
CA ASN A 236 18.72 -12.65 6.02
C ASN A 236 18.64 -13.12 4.54
N LYS A 237 17.53 -12.83 3.84
CA LYS A 237 17.35 -13.21 2.43
C LYS A 237 18.14 -12.32 1.47
N GLY A 238 18.33 -11.05 1.79
CA GLY A 238 19.08 -10.12 0.96
C GLY A 238 20.61 -10.18 1.17
N LYS A 239 21.07 -10.86 2.21
CA LYS A 239 22.52 -10.93 2.54
C LYS A 239 23.37 -11.60 1.46
N ASP A 240 22.78 -12.48 0.66
CA ASP A 240 23.47 -13.20 -0.42
C ASP A 240 23.49 -12.41 -1.75
N GLU A 241 22.76 -11.28 -1.80
CA GLU A 241 22.70 -10.42 -2.98
C GLU A 241 23.71 -9.26 -2.87
N ILE A 242 24.24 -8.82 -4.02
CA ILE A 242 25.20 -7.71 -4.08
C ILE A 242 24.49 -6.43 -3.63
N ASP A 243 25.05 -5.74 -2.66
CA ASP A 243 24.54 -4.50 -2.08
C ASP A 243 23.10 -4.64 -1.54
N ASN A 244 22.67 -5.87 -1.20
CA ASN A 244 21.30 -6.21 -0.79
C ASN A 244 20.23 -5.90 -1.83
N ILE A 245 20.57 -5.72 -3.11
CA ILE A 245 19.63 -5.41 -4.18
C ILE A 245 18.97 -6.70 -4.67
N ILE A 246 17.65 -6.84 -4.42
CA ILE A 246 16.87 -8.02 -4.81
C ILE A 246 16.17 -7.88 -6.17
N ALA A 247 15.95 -6.66 -6.64
CA ALA A 247 15.38 -6.36 -7.96
C ALA A 247 15.66 -4.91 -8.36
N THR A 248 15.74 -4.67 -9.68
CA THR A 248 15.83 -3.33 -10.26
C THR A 248 14.98 -3.29 -11.54
N TYR A 249 14.19 -2.23 -11.69
CA TYR A 249 13.36 -1.96 -12.85
C TYR A 249 13.71 -0.60 -13.44
N SER A 250 13.79 -0.52 -14.75
CA SER A 250 14.07 0.74 -15.46
C SER A 250 12.93 1.04 -16.43
N PHE A 251 12.44 2.27 -16.36
CA PHE A 251 11.33 2.79 -17.15
C PHE A 251 11.83 3.96 -18.01
N SER A 252 11.76 3.82 -19.33
CA SER A 252 12.16 4.87 -20.26
C SER A 252 10.99 5.82 -20.49
N ASP A 253 11.30 7.12 -20.59
CA ASP A 253 10.35 8.20 -20.85
C ASP A 253 9.21 8.32 -19.81
N GLN A 254 9.52 7.87 -18.56
CA GLN A 254 8.59 7.93 -17.42
C GLN A 254 9.30 8.40 -16.17
N ILE A 255 8.59 9.17 -15.33
CA ILE A 255 9.06 9.66 -14.03
C ILE A 255 8.18 9.08 -12.94
N PHE A 256 8.78 8.47 -11.92
CA PHE A 256 8.07 7.94 -10.74
C PHE A 256 8.51 8.68 -9.47
N PRO A 257 7.94 9.85 -9.20
CA PRO A 257 8.34 10.72 -8.09
C PRO A 257 7.82 10.25 -6.72
N GLN A 258 6.89 9.32 -6.70
CA GLN A 258 6.32 8.79 -5.45
C GLN A 258 6.26 7.27 -5.50
N ILE A 259 6.75 6.65 -4.42
CA ILE A 259 6.77 5.21 -4.23
C ILE A 259 6.36 4.88 -2.80
N ALA A 260 5.73 3.74 -2.59
CA ALA A 260 5.28 3.31 -1.27
C ALA A 260 5.26 1.80 -1.12
N TYR A 261 5.48 1.31 0.09
CA TYR A 261 5.03 -0.02 0.49
C TYR A 261 3.60 0.07 1.02
N VAL A 262 2.80 -0.92 0.68
CA VAL A 262 1.43 -1.07 1.17
C VAL A 262 1.25 -2.44 1.80
N ASP A 263 0.27 -2.57 2.67
CA ASP A 263 -0.02 -3.81 3.34
C ASP A 263 -0.33 -4.95 2.35
N GLY A 264 -0.23 -6.20 2.82
CA GLY A 264 -0.45 -7.37 1.98
C GLY A 264 0.73 -7.74 1.07
N GLY A 265 1.93 -7.21 1.32
CA GLY A 265 3.16 -7.56 0.60
C GLY A 265 3.21 -6.98 -0.80
N LYS A 266 2.74 -5.75 -0.97
CA LYS A 266 2.79 -4.99 -2.22
C LYS A 266 3.59 -3.70 -2.05
N ALA A 267 4.07 -3.20 -3.21
CA ALA A 267 4.64 -1.86 -3.32
C ALA A 267 4.03 -1.19 -4.55
N ILE A 268 3.97 0.14 -4.53
CA ILE A 268 3.39 0.94 -5.60
C ILE A 268 4.40 2.02 -6.02
N ALA A 269 4.47 2.28 -7.31
CA ALA A 269 5.13 3.46 -7.85
C ALA A 269 4.10 4.27 -8.67
N PHE A 270 4.02 5.56 -8.40
CA PHE A 270 3.15 6.49 -9.09
C PHE A 270 3.99 7.33 -10.05
N GLY A 271 3.66 7.20 -11.34
CA GLY A 271 4.28 7.97 -12.41
C GLY A 271 3.45 9.19 -12.81
N ASP A 272 3.84 9.84 -13.88
CA ASP A 272 3.13 10.98 -14.47
C ASP A 272 1.82 10.58 -15.18
N SER A 273 1.74 9.34 -15.68
CA SER A 273 0.56 8.80 -16.39
C SER A 273 0.36 7.30 -16.16
N GLU A 274 1.10 6.70 -15.24
CA GLU A 274 1.07 5.27 -14.98
C GLU A 274 1.27 4.96 -13.48
N ILE A 275 0.62 3.88 -13.03
CA ILE A 275 0.81 3.33 -11.69
C ILE A 275 1.34 1.91 -11.86
N ILE A 276 2.48 1.60 -11.24
CA ILE A 276 3.04 0.26 -11.20
C ILE A 276 2.81 -0.34 -9.83
N VAL A 277 2.14 -1.49 -9.78
CA VAL A 277 2.00 -2.29 -8.56
C VAL A 277 2.95 -3.46 -8.62
N PHE A 278 3.77 -3.62 -7.59
CA PHE A 278 4.72 -4.71 -7.43
C PHE A 278 4.23 -5.70 -6.37
N ASN A 279 4.52 -7.00 -6.58
CA ASN A 279 4.52 -7.97 -5.50
C ASN A 279 5.84 -7.86 -4.75
N ASN A 280 5.76 -7.70 -3.44
CA ASN A 280 6.92 -7.59 -2.56
C ASN A 280 7.26 -8.96 -1.93
N ASN A 281 7.41 -10.00 -2.76
CA ASN A 281 7.83 -11.35 -2.36
C ASN A 281 9.37 -11.43 -2.19
N ALA A 282 9.92 -12.64 -2.18
CA ALA A 282 11.37 -12.87 -2.06
C ALA A 282 12.19 -12.13 -3.12
N LYS A 283 11.66 -11.99 -4.35
CA LYS A 283 12.12 -11.03 -5.37
C LYS A 283 10.92 -10.16 -5.72
N ALA A 284 11.10 -8.84 -5.67
CA ALA A 284 10.07 -7.93 -6.14
C ALA A 284 9.76 -8.21 -7.62
N SER A 285 8.49 -8.16 -7.99
CA SER A 285 8.06 -8.39 -9.38
C SER A 285 6.87 -7.50 -9.73
N ILE A 286 6.81 -7.01 -10.96
CA ILE A 286 5.65 -6.25 -11.45
C ILE A 286 4.42 -7.16 -11.41
N ALA A 287 3.41 -6.73 -10.66
CA ALA A 287 2.13 -7.42 -10.54
C ALA A 287 1.10 -6.83 -11.48
N LYS A 288 1.12 -5.51 -11.67
CA LYS A 288 0.16 -4.79 -12.50
C LYS A 288 0.73 -3.45 -12.96
N GLU A 289 0.44 -3.09 -14.19
CA GLU A 289 0.62 -1.77 -14.78
C GLU A 289 -0.76 -1.17 -15.04
N ILE A 290 -1.00 0.05 -14.59
CA ILE A 290 -2.28 0.76 -14.69
C ILE A 290 -2.01 2.08 -15.41
N PHE A 291 -2.44 2.15 -16.67
CA PHE A 291 -2.35 3.38 -17.44
C PHE A 291 -3.50 4.31 -17.05
N VAL A 292 -3.17 5.56 -16.76
CA VAL A 292 -4.10 6.60 -16.36
C VAL A 292 -4.31 7.57 -17.50
N GLN A 293 -5.57 7.94 -17.76
CA GLN A 293 -5.89 8.95 -18.75
C GLN A 293 -5.69 10.35 -18.16
N GLY A 294 -4.79 11.12 -18.77
CA GLY A 294 -4.43 12.46 -18.30
C GLY A 294 -3.17 12.47 -17.45
N GLN A 295 -2.70 13.67 -17.16
CA GLN A 295 -1.54 13.87 -16.29
C GLN A 295 -1.98 13.73 -14.82
N ILE A 296 -1.26 12.91 -14.07
CA ILE A 296 -1.51 12.72 -12.63
C ILE A 296 -0.98 13.95 -11.89
N GLU A 297 -1.86 14.61 -11.13
CA GLU A 297 -1.53 15.79 -10.32
C GLU A 297 -1.42 15.47 -8.84
N SER A 298 -2.23 14.51 -8.36
CA SER A 298 -2.22 14.08 -6.96
C SER A 298 -2.44 12.58 -6.88
N VAL A 299 -1.78 11.94 -5.91
CA VAL A 299 -1.92 10.50 -5.64
C VAL A 299 -2.11 10.27 -4.14
N PHE A 300 -2.89 9.25 -3.82
CA PHE A 300 -3.14 8.81 -2.47
C PHE A 300 -3.42 7.32 -2.45
N TYR A 301 -3.16 6.64 -1.35
CA TYR A 301 -3.27 5.18 -1.28
C TYR A 301 -3.51 4.71 0.15
N ASP A 302 -4.08 3.52 0.25
CA ASP A 302 -4.20 2.76 1.48
C ASP A 302 -3.80 1.27 1.26
N ASP A 303 -4.17 0.39 2.17
CA ASP A 303 -3.88 -1.06 2.10
C ASP A 303 -4.62 -1.79 0.97
N LYS A 304 -5.68 -1.21 0.38
CA LYS A 304 -6.56 -1.84 -0.62
C LYS A 304 -6.67 -1.08 -1.93
N TYR A 305 -6.52 0.23 -1.87
CA TYR A 305 -6.81 1.11 -3.00
C TYR A 305 -5.65 2.06 -3.29
N CYS A 306 -5.60 2.52 -4.52
CA CYS A 306 -4.81 3.67 -4.92
C CYS A 306 -5.70 4.63 -5.72
N GLY A 307 -5.64 5.90 -5.39
CA GLY A 307 -6.39 6.97 -6.01
C GLY A 307 -5.47 7.96 -6.70
N VAL A 308 -5.98 8.54 -7.77
CA VAL A 308 -5.31 9.61 -8.51
C VAL A 308 -6.31 10.73 -8.83
N ILE A 309 -5.83 11.95 -8.79
CA ILE A 309 -6.52 13.10 -9.38
C ILE A 309 -5.73 13.49 -10.62
N CYS A 310 -6.44 13.56 -11.75
CA CYS A 310 -5.84 13.91 -13.04
C CYS A 310 -6.56 15.07 -13.63
N GLN A 311 -5.85 15.91 -14.39
CA GLN A 311 -6.47 16.85 -15.29
C GLN A 311 -7.00 16.07 -16.51
N ALA A 312 -8.30 16.13 -16.75
CA ALA A 312 -8.98 15.50 -17.88
C ALA A 312 -9.80 16.56 -18.64
N THR A 313 -10.32 16.17 -19.78
CA THR A 313 -11.20 17.02 -20.58
C THR A 313 -12.57 16.34 -20.62
N ASP A 314 -13.64 17.08 -20.33
CA ASP A 314 -15.01 16.62 -20.46
C ASP A 314 -15.44 16.50 -21.94
N ASP A 315 -16.68 16.05 -22.17
CA ASP A 315 -17.24 15.89 -23.51
C ASP A 315 -17.42 17.24 -24.25
N GLU A 316 -17.42 18.36 -23.53
CA GLU A 316 -17.52 19.73 -24.06
C GLU A 316 -16.13 20.36 -24.32
N GLY A 317 -15.06 19.65 -23.99
CA GLY A 317 -13.67 20.11 -24.17
C GLY A 317 -13.18 21.02 -23.04
N GLN A 318 -13.86 21.07 -21.89
CA GLN A 318 -13.43 21.83 -20.73
C GLN A 318 -12.54 20.98 -19.82
N TYR A 319 -11.53 21.62 -19.22
CA TYR A 319 -10.68 20.94 -18.22
C TYR A 319 -11.46 20.68 -16.94
N ILE A 320 -11.41 19.44 -16.50
CA ILE A 320 -12.00 18.98 -15.23
C ILE A 320 -10.96 18.24 -14.42
N ASN A 321 -11.08 18.29 -13.10
CA ASN A 321 -10.34 17.40 -12.23
C ASN A 321 -11.09 16.07 -12.13
N GLN A 322 -10.43 14.99 -12.51
CA GLN A 322 -11.00 13.65 -12.48
C GLN A 322 -10.36 12.83 -11.38
N LEU A 323 -11.16 12.47 -10.38
CA LEU A 323 -10.80 11.51 -9.34
C LEU A 323 -11.02 10.09 -9.87
N THR A 324 -10.01 9.25 -9.81
CA THR A 324 -10.11 7.83 -10.15
C THR A 324 -9.49 6.98 -9.04
N VAL A 325 -10.23 5.96 -8.60
CA VAL A 325 -9.76 5.00 -7.60
C VAL A 325 -9.66 3.61 -8.23
N TYR A 326 -8.52 2.97 -7.99
CA TYR A 326 -8.23 1.62 -8.43
C TYR A 326 -7.98 0.72 -7.22
N THR A 327 -8.33 -0.56 -7.36
CA THR A 327 -7.83 -1.61 -6.47
C THR A 327 -6.35 -1.88 -6.79
N LEU A 328 -5.59 -2.45 -5.85
CA LEU A 328 -4.19 -2.87 -6.09
C LEU A 328 -4.04 -4.00 -7.13
N SER A 329 -5.15 -4.58 -7.59
CA SER A 329 -5.18 -5.49 -8.74
C SER A 329 -5.42 -4.79 -10.08
N GLY A 330 -5.50 -3.45 -10.08
CA GLY A 330 -5.66 -2.61 -11.28
C GLY A 330 -7.10 -2.46 -11.77
N ARG A 331 -8.10 -2.87 -10.96
CA ARG A 331 -9.49 -2.67 -11.34
C ARG A 331 -9.95 -1.27 -10.91
N LYS A 332 -10.51 -0.52 -11.85
CA LYS A 332 -11.15 0.76 -11.56
C LYS A 332 -12.37 0.54 -10.64
N ARG A 333 -12.37 1.18 -9.49
CA ARG A 333 -13.43 1.11 -8.50
C ARG A 333 -14.41 2.27 -8.64
N MET A 334 -13.87 3.49 -8.85
CA MET A 334 -14.61 4.72 -8.99
C MET A 334 -13.91 5.64 -9.98
N GLN A 335 -14.67 6.43 -10.72
CA GLN A 335 -14.16 7.52 -11.55
C GLN A 335 -15.23 8.60 -11.63
N LYS A 336 -14.88 9.83 -11.22
CA LYS A 336 -15.80 10.97 -11.26
C LYS A 336 -15.06 12.30 -11.41
N ALA A 337 -15.70 13.25 -12.09
CA ALA A 337 -15.29 14.63 -12.04
C ALA A 337 -15.51 15.18 -10.62
N VAL A 338 -14.53 15.89 -10.09
CA VAL A 338 -14.61 16.58 -8.81
C VAL A 338 -14.57 18.08 -9.07
N GLU A 339 -15.50 18.81 -8.43
CA GLU A 339 -15.65 20.25 -8.64
C GLU A 339 -14.53 21.03 -7.93
N ILE A 340 -14.06 20.48 -6.79
CA ILE A 340 -12.98 21.15 -6.07
C ILE A 340 -11.64 20.90 -6.79
N ALA A 341 -10.96 21.98 -7.10
CA ALA A 341 -9.56 21.92 -7.49
C ALA A 341 -8.74 21.47 -6.26
N SER A 342 -8.71 20.15 -6.03
CA SER A 342 -8.11 19.58 -4.83
C SER A 342 -6.60 19.74 -4.88
N THR A 343 -6.04 20.31 -3.84
CA THR A 343 -4.59 20.38 -3.63
C THR A 343 -4.07 19.22 -2.79
N ASN A 344 -4.96 18.50 -2.11
CA ASN A 344 -4.61 17.34 -1.29
C ASN A 344 -5.76 16.33 -1.26
N ALA A 345 -5.41 15.06 -1.37
CA ALA A 345 -6.32 13.93 -1.27
C ALA A 345 -5.71 12.86 -0.36
N GLU A 346 -6.53 12.27 0.50
CA GLU A 346 -6.10 11.27 1.48
C GLU A 346 -7.19 10.22 1.66
N PHE A 347 -6.80 8.94 1.87
CA PHE A 347 -7.72 7.94 2.40
C PHE A 347 -7.77 8.03 3.91
N LEU A 348 -8.97 8.00 4.46
CA LEU A 348 -9.19 7.80 5.89
C LEU A 348 -9.18 6.31 6.23
N SER A 349 -9.03 5.96 7.51
CA SER A 349 -8.95 4.56 7.97
C SER A 349 -10.18 3.71 7.63
N ASN A 350 -11.32 4.32 7.35
CA ASN A 350 -12.54 3.67 6.89
C ASN A 350 -12.64 3.56 5.35
N HIS A 351 -11.56 3.89 4.62
CA HIS A 351 -11.48 4.01 3.16
C HIS A 351 -12.35 5.12 2.55
N GLU A 352 -12.84 6.05 3.32
CA GLU A 352 -13.41 7.30 2.80
C GLU A 352 -12.28 8.19 2.26
N ILE A 353 -12.61 9.09 1.34
CA ILE A 353 -11.63 9.99 0.71
C ILE A 353 -11.88 11.40 1.23
N LEU A 354 -10.86 11.99 1.82
CA LEU A 354 -10.85 13.39 2.18
C LEU A 354 -10.17 14.17 1.05
N LEU A 355 -10.91 15.08 0.42
CA LEU A 355 -10.38 16.05 -0.54
C LEU A 355 -10.36 17.43 0.11
N SER A 356 -9.27 18.16 -0.07
CA SER A 356 -9.17 19.52 0.47
C SER A 356 -8.54 20.48 -0.52
N ASN A 357 -9.00 21.73 -0.48
CA ASN A 357 -8.42 22.86 -1.16
C ASN A 357 -8.25 24.04 -0.18
N ASN A 358 -7.99 25.24 -0.71
CA ASN A 358 -7.77 26.44 0.10
C ASN A 358 -9.03 26.96 0.82
N LYS A 359 -10.23 26.45 0.52
CA LYS A 359 -11.50 26.99 1.03
C LYS A 359 -12.30 25.96 1.81
N GLU A 360 -12.27 24.71 1.40
CA GLU A 360 -13.17 23.67 1.88
C GLU A 360 -12.49 22.31 1.97
N VAL A 361 -13.08 21.44 2.76
CA VAL A 361 -12.73 20.02 2.91
C VAL A 361 -13.98 19.24 2.65
N GLU A 362 -13.91 18.28 1.73
CA GLU A 362 -15.02 17.39 1.39
C GLU A 362 -14.69 15.94 1.70
N LEU A 363 -15.67 15.23 2.22
CA LEU A 363 -15.58 13.81 2.55
C LEU A 363 -16.40 12.99 1.56
N TYR A 364 -15.76 12.08 0.87
CA TYR A 364 -16.36 11.22 -0.15
C TYR A 364 -16.39 9.76 0.30
N THR A 365 -17.46 9.06 -0.02
CA THR A 365 -17.54 7.61 0.20
C THR A 365 -17.18 6.84 -1.07
N LEU A 366 -16.56 5.65 -0.92
CA LEU A 366 -16.38 4.71 -2.03
C LEU A 366 -17.67 3.93 -2.38
N GLN A 367 -18.72 4.10 -1.58
CA GLN A 367 -20.02 3.50 -1.79
C GLN A 367 -20.92 4.54 -2.43
N GLY A 368 -20.88 4.62 -3.75
CA GLY A 368 -21.79 5.50 -4.50
C GLY A 368 -23.25 5.13 -4.29
N ILE A 369 -24.14 6.11 -4.47
CA ILE A 369 -25.57 5.90 -4.54
C ILE A 369 -25.87 5.02 -5.76
N LYS A 370 -26.76 4.06 -5.59
CA LYS A 370 -27.34 3.27 -6.67
C LYS A 370 -28.30 4.10 -7.49
#